data_bf0a484d572fbbd6facba7e970845f37
#
_entry.id   bf0a484d572fbbd6facba7e970845f37
#
_cell.length_a   1.000
_cell.length_b   1.000
_cell.length_c   1.000
_cell.angle_alpha   90.00
_cell.angle_beta   90.00
_cell.angle_gamma   90.00
#
_symmetry.space_group_name_H-M   'P 1'
#
loop_
_entity.id
_entity.type
_entity.pdbx_description
1 polymer ?
#
loop_
_entity_poly.entity_id
_entity_poly.type
_entity_poly.pdbx_seq_one_letter_code
_entity_poly.pdbx_strand_id
1 'polypeptide(L)'
;MLYRMLKLFLGPVLKVLYRPWIKGAEKIPGTGPAILASNHLAVIDSFFLPLMIEREVVFVGKADYFTGKGFKGAFVKWFMTRVGTIPIDRSGGKKSQAALQKGLARLQSGELFGIYPEGTRSPDGRLYRGKTGVARLAL
;
A
#
# COMPACT_ATOMS: atom_id res chain seq x y z
N MET A 1 6.54 -13.54 5.93
CA MET A 1 5.76 -14.60 6.63
C MET A 1 4.34 -14.14 6.96
N LEU A 2 4.12 -13.07 7.76
CA LEU A 2 2.78 -12.60 8.12
C LEU A 2 1.90 -12.25 6.90
N TYR A 3 2.44 -11.56 5.91
CA TYR A 3 1.72 -11.21 4.68
C TYR A 3 1.12 -12.44 3.99
N ARG A 4 1.90 -13.50 3.82
CA ARG A 4 1.45 -14.76 3.20
C ARG A 4 0.40 -15.47 4.05
N MET A 5 0.56 -15.45 5.37
CA MET A 5 -0.45 -16.01 6.29
C MET A 5 -1.78 -15.25 6.19
N LEU A 6 -1.73 -13.92 6.20
CA LEU A 6 -2.94 -13.10 6.01
C LEU A 6 -3.62 -13.41 4.67
N LYS A 7 -2.85 -13.53 3.61
CA LYS A 7 -3.38 -13.87 2.28
C LYS A 7 -4.02 -15.27 2.27
N LEU A 8 -3.43 -16.23 2.95
CA LEU A 8 -3.91 -17.61 3.01
C LEU A 8 -5.19 -17.74 3.85
N PHE A 9 -5.25 -17.09 5.02
CA PHE A 9 -6.36 -17.26 5.97
C PHE A 9 -7.44 -16.19 5.82
N LEU A 10 -7.06 -14.92 5.74
CA LEU A 10 -8.01 -13.81 5.60
C LEU A 10 -8.53 -13.69 4.16
N GLY A 11 -7.71 -14.07 3.18
CA GLY A 11 -8.03 -13.96 1.77
C GLY A 11 -9.32 -14.67 1.37
N PRO A 12 -9.50 -15.97 1.65
CA PRO A 12 -10.75 -16.68 1.35
C PRO A 12 -11.97 -16.05 2.02
N VAL A 13 -11.86 -15.63 3.27
CA VAL A 13 -12.93 -14.98 4.01
C VAL A 13 -13.38 -13.69 3.32
N LEU A 14 -12.43 -12.81 2.98
CA LEU A 14 -12.74 -11.56 2.28
C LEU A 14 -13.31 -11.80 0.87
N LYS A 15 -12.83 -12.82 0.17
CA LYS A 15 -13.35 -13.19 -1.15
C LYS A 15 -14.80 -13.69 -1.08
N VAL A 16 -15.16 -14.45 -0.06
CA VAL A 16 -16.54 -14.93 0.14
C VAL A 16 -17.46 -13.78 0.53
N LEU A 17 -17.04 -12.94 1.49
CA LEU A 17 -17.87 -11.85 2.02
C LEU A 17 -18.11 -10.73 1.02
N TYR A 18 -17.08 -10.34 0.27
CA TYR A 18 -17.12 -9.15 -0.60
C TYR A 18 -17.15 -9.47 -2.09
N ARG A 19 -16.86 -10.73 -2.47
CA ARG A 19 -16.80 -11.19 -3.87
C ARG A 19 -16.03 -10.23 -4.80
N PRO A 20 -14.81 -9.78 -4.41
CA PRO A 20 -14.06 -8.85 -5.23
C PRO A 20 -13.71 -9.50 -6.56
N TRP A 21 -13.67 -8.71 -7.62
CA TRP A 21 -13.21 -9.15 -8.93
C TRP A 21 -12.05 -8.26 -9.40
N ILE A 22 -11.21 -8.79 -10.28
CA ILE A 22 -10.11 -8.06 -10.91
C ILE A 22 -10.15 -8.27 -12.42
N LYS A 23 -9.88 -7.21 -13.17
CA LYS A 23 -9.71 -7.24 -14.62
C LYS A 23 -8.35 -6.67 -14.96
N GLY A 24 -7.61 -7.33 -15.85
CA GLY A 24 -6.29 -6.88 -16.27
C GLY A 24 -5.15 -7.28 -15.32
N ALA A 25 -5.36 -8.27 -14.45
CA ALA A 25 -4.29 -8.80 -13.56
C ALA A 25 -3.07 -9.29 -14.35
N GLU A 26 -3.28 -9.78 -15.55
CA GLU A 26 -2.25 -10.23 -16.49
C GLU A 26 -1.29 -9.12 -16.96
N LYS A 27 -1.68 -7.85 -16.79
CA LYS A 27 -0.85 -6.68 -17.10
C LYS A 27 0.18 -6.37 -16.01
N ILE A 28 0.00 -6.96 -14.83
CA ILE A 28 0.95 -6.79 -13.73
C ILE A 28 2.14 -7.73 -14.00
N PRO A 29 3.37 -7.22 -14.09
CA PRO A 29 4.51 -8.05 -14.43
C PRO A 29 4.74 -9.13 -13.37
N GLY A 30 4.96 -10.36 -13.80
CA GLY A 30 5.24 -11.51 -12.92
C GLY A 30 6.57 -11.36 -12.17
N THR A 31 7.52 -10.61 -12.74
CA THR A 31 8.85 -10.31 -12.17
C THR A 31 9.21 -8.85 -12.40
N GLY A 32 10.23 -8.35 -11.69
CA GLY A 32 10.70 -6.96 -11.83
C GLY A 32 9.81 -5.93 -11.12
N PRO A 33 10.23 -4.66 -11.12
CA PRO A 33 9.53 -3.60 -10.43
C PRO A 33 8.28 -3.15 -11.18
N ALA A 34 7.24 -2.74 -10.42
CA ALA A 34 6.13 -1.99 -10.97
C ALA A 34 5.47 -1.13 -9.89
N ILE A 35 4.92 0.00 -10.31
CA ILE A 35 4.12 0.88 -9.45
C ILE A 35 2.64 0.61 -9.71
N LEU A 36 1.92 0.26 -8.66
CA LEU A 36 0.48 0.09 -8.67
C LEU A 36 -0.17 1.35 -8.09
N ALA A 37 -0.56 2.27 -8.95
CA ALA A 37 -1.22 3.52 -8.57
C ALA A 37 -2.74 3.34 -8.63
N SER A 38 -3.42 3.55 -7.51
CA SER A 38 -4.87 3.41 -7.39
C SER A 38 -5.48 4.63 -6.71
N ASN A 39 -6.74 4.93 -7.00
CA ASN A 39 -7.57 5.79 -6.17
C ASN A 39 -7.80 5.13 -4.80
N HIS A 40 -8.20 5.91 -3.80
CA HIS A 40 -8.38 5.42 -2.44
C HIS A 40 -9.74 5.83 -1.88
N LEU A 41 -10.64 4.89 -1.73
CA LEU A 41 -12.00 5.13 -1.24
C LEU A 41 -12.17 4.70 0.22
N ALA A 42 -11.62 3.53 0.58
CA ALA A 42 -11.82 2.94 1.89
C ALA A 42 -10.52 2.34 2.46
N VAL A 43 -10.49 2.09 3.76
CA VAL A 43 -9.36 1.40 4.41
C VAL A 43 -9.13 0.01 3.80
N ILE A 44 -10.22 -0.65 3.41
CA ILE A 44 -10.20 -2.02 2.89
C ILE A 44 -9.49 -2.14 1.53
N ASP A 45 -9.33 -1.04 0.78
CA ASP A 45 -8.58 -1.04 -0.49
C ASP A 45 -7.15 -1.55 -0.29
N SER A 46 -6.53 -1.20 0.86
CA SER A 46 -5.19 -1.65 1.23
C SER A 46 -5.11 -3.15 1.55
N PHE A 47 -6.24 -3.82 1.68
CA PHE A 47 -6.33 -5.28 1.82
C PHE A 47 -6.70 -5.94 0.49
N PHE A 48 -7.66 -5.38 -0.25
CA PHE A 48 -8.10 -6.00 -1.52
C PHE A 48 -7.03 -5.97 -2.58
N LEU A 49 -6.30 -4.87 -2.76
CA LEU A 49 -5.25 -4.80 -3.77
C LEU A 49 -4.20 -5.91 -3.58
N PRO A 50 -3.57 -6.08 -2.40
CA PRO A 50 -2.64 -7.18 -2.17
C PRO A 50 -3.28 -8.57 -2.21
N LEU A 51 -4.57 -8.69 -1.85
CA LEU A 51 -5.28 -9.95 -1.87
C LEU A 51 -5.51 -10.49 -3.29
N MET A 52 -5.77 -9.60 -4.25
CA MET A 52 -6.11 -9.94 -5.63
C MET A 52 -4.88 -10.13 -6.52
N ILE A 53 -3.68 -9.77 -6.06
CA ILE A 53 -2.42 -9.86 -6.80
C ILE A 53 -1.57 -10.99 -6.23
N GLU A 54 -0.92 -11.79 -7.05
CA GLU A 54 -0.11 -12.92 -6.58
C GLU A 54 1.13 -12.47 -5.82
N ARG A 55 1.82 -11.45 -6.32
CA ARG A 55 3.04 -10.90 -5.74
C ARG A 55 2.77 -10.06 -4.50
N GLU A 56 3.76 -9.98 -3.62
CA GLU A 56 3.71 -9.07 -2.47
C GLU A 56 3.82 -7.62 -2.93
N VAL A 57 2.99 -6.74 -2.37
CA VAL A 57 2.95 -5.30 -2.70
C VAL A 57 3.36 -4.51 -1.47
N VAL A 58 4.38 -3.68 -1.60
CA VAL A 58 4.81 -2.75 -0.54
C VAL A 58 4.01 -1.46 -0.65
N PHE A 59 3.46 -0.98 0.46
CA PHE A 59 2.68 0.27 0.51
C PHE A 59 3.36 1.34 1.36
N VAL A 60 2.96 2.59 1.16
CA VAL A 60 3.19 3.65 2.12
C VAL A 60 1.98 3.80 3.04
N GLY A 61 2.22 3.92 4.35
CA GLY A 61 1.20 4.14 5.37
C GLY A 61 1.48 5.39 6.20
N LYS A 62 0.42 6.01 6.76
CA LYS A 62 0.55 7.21 7.58
C LYS A 62 1.53 6.96 8.74
N ALA A 63 2.46 7.89 8.96
CA ALA A 63 3.48 7.79 10.01
C ALA A 63 2.88 7.57 11.42
N ASP A 64 1.67 8.09 11.66
CA ASP A 64 0.96 7.94 12.94
C ASP A 64 0.70 6.48 13.32
N TYR A 65 0.61 5.56 12.35
CA TYR A 65 0.47 4.13 12.62
C TYR A 65 1.72 3.52 13.26
N PHE A 66 2.85 4.21 13.18
CA PHE A 66 4.14 3.75 13.73
C PHE A 66 4.53 4.47 15.04
N THR A 67 3.78 5.48 15.45
CA THR A 67 4.05 6.33 16.62
C THR A 67 2.99 6.22 17.72
N GLY A 68 1.94 5.42 17.51
CA GLY A 68 0.86 5.21 18.47
C GLY A 68 1.37 4.69 19.82
N LYS A 69 0.79 5.19 20.91
CA LYS A 69 1.13 4.83 22.29
C LYS A 69 0.26 3.67 22.81
N GLY A 70 0.73 3.02 23.87
CA GLY A 70 0.03 1.93 24.53
C GLY A 70 -0.02 0.64 23.71
N PHE A 71 -0.70 -0.38 24.23
CA PHE A 71 -0.77 -1.72 23.62
C PHE A 71 -1.33 -1.69 22.19
N LYS A 72 -2.42 -0.93 21.98
CA LYS A 72 -3.03 -0.76 20.63
C LYS A 72 -2.04 -0.15 19.63
N GLY A 73 -1.31 0.89 20.04
CA GLY A 73 -0.31 1.53 19.18
C GLY A 73 0.86 0.60 18.86
N ALA A 74 1.33 -0.16 19.85
CA ALA A 74 2.38 -1.14 19.67
C ALA A 74 1.96 -2.27 18.71
N PHE A 75 0.73 -2.76 18.81
CA PHE A 75 0.18 -3.77 17.92
C PHE A 75 0.08 -3.25 16.47
N VAL A 76 -0.47 -2.04 16.27
CA VAL A 76 -0.59 -1.43 14.93
C VAL A 76 0.79 -1.24 14.31
N LYS A 77 1.76 -0.71 15.07
CA LYS A 77 3.15 -0.55 14.61
C LYS A 77 3.75 -1.90 14.20
N TRP A 78 3.64 -2.91 15.06
CA TRP A 78 4.12 -4.26 14.79
C TRP A 78 3.50 -4.81 13.50
N PHE A 79 2.18 -4.72 13.36
CA PHE A 79 1.45 -5.18 12.18
C PHE A 79 1.93 -4.48 10.90
N MET A 80 1.93 -3.14 10.89
CA MET A 80 2.35 -2.34 9.72
C MET A 80 3.80 -2.65 9.31
N THR A 81 4.69 -2.82 10.29
CA THR A 81 6.09 -3.20 10.04
C THR A 81 6.18 -4.60 9.43
N ARG A 82 5.41 -5.57 9.95
CA ARG A 82 5.44 -6.96 9.49
C ARG A 82 4.84 -7.17 8.09
N VAL A 83 3.88 -6.34 7.68
CA VAL A 83 3.35 -6.35 6.31
C VAL A 83 4.20 -5.50 5.34
N GLY A 84 5.33 -4.94 5.80
CA GLY A 84 6.27 -4.21 4.94
C GLY A 84 5.84 -2.78 4.58
N THR A 85 4.90 -2.18 5.30
CA THR A 85 4.45 -0.81 5.04
C THR A 85 5.53 0.20 5.40
N ILE A 86 5.80 1.14 4.50
CA ILE A 86 6.77 2.24 4.70
C ILE A 86 6.05 3.44 5.33
N PRO A 87 6.51 3.94 6.50
CA PRO A 87 5.89 5.13 7.09
C PRO A 87 6.16 6.38 6.24
N ILE A 88 5.09 7.13 5.94
CA ILE A 88 5.16 8.42 5.25
C ILE A 88 4.52 9.53 6.08
N ASP A 89 5.25 10.61 6.27
CA ASP A 89 4.70 11.87 6.77
C ASP A 89 4.08 12.65 5.59
N ARG A 90 2.78 12.87 5.66
CA ARG A 90 2.01 13.49 4.58
C ARG A 90 2.05 15.02 4.60
N SER A 91 2.75 15.62 5.56
CA SER A 91 2.94 17.08 5.64
C SER A 91 3.79 17.65 4.50
N GLY A 92 4.46 16.77 3.75
CA GLY A 92 5.29 17.14 2.62
C GLY A 92 6.76 17.36 2.98
N GLY A 93 7.50 17.98 2.07
CA GLY A 93 8.91 18.33 2.26
C GLY A 93 9.85 17.13 2.39
N LYS A 94 10.95 17.31 3.14
CA LYS A 94 12.03 16.32 3.30
C LYS A 94 11.56 14.97 3.86
N LYS A 95 10.54 14.98 4.75
CA LYS A 95 10.03 13.75 5.37
C LYS A 95 9.28 12.86 4.38
N SER A 96 8.47 13.44 3.50
CA SER A 96 7.81 12.72 2.41
C SER A 96 8.83 12.20 1.39
N GLN A 97 9.87 12.97 1.11
CA GLN A 97 10.94 12.58 0.19
C GLN A 97 11.71 11.35 0.71
N ALA A 98 12.02 11.27 2.01
CA ALA A 98 12.66 10.09 2.60
C ALA A 98 11.84 8.81 2.44
N ALA A 99 10.49 8.90 2.55
CA ALA A 99 9.62 7.77 2.31
C ALA A 99 9.61 7.35 0.82
N LEU A 100 9.63 8.30 -0.10
CA LEU A 100 9.73 8.02 -1.54
C LEU A 100 11.07 7.36 -1.90
N GLN A 101 12.18 7.79 -1.30
CA GLN A 101 13.48 7.15 -1.49
C GLN A 101 13.48 5.68 -1.04
N LYS A 102 12.82 5.38 0.10
CA LYS A 102 12.63 3.98 0.53
C LYS A 102 11.76 3.20 -0.46
N GLY A 103 10.73 3.82 -1.02
CA GLY A 103 9.89 3.22 -2.07
C GLY A 103 10.71 2.92 -3.34
N LEU A 104 11.56 3.86 -3.75
CA LEU A 104 12.46 3.67 -4.90
C LEU A 104 13.42 2.51 -4.67
N ALA A 105 14.01 2.38 -3.47
CA ALA A 105 14.87 1.26 -3.14
C ALA A 105 14.14 -0.10 -3.24
N ARG A 106 12.85 -0.15 -2.87
CA ARG A 106 12.02 -1.35 -3.03
C ARG A 106 11.74 -1.67 -4.51
N LEU A 107 11.47 -0.66 -5.32
CA LEU A 107 11.34 -0.83 -6.76
C LEU A 107 12.64 -1.33 -7.39
N GLN A 108 13.78 -0.75 -7.02
CA GLN A 108 15.10 -1.18 -7.50
C GLN A 108 15.44 -2.62 -7.10
N SER A 109 14.90 -3.13 -6.00
CA SER A 109 15.00 -4.55 -5.64
C SER A 109 14.00 -5.47 -6.36
N GLY A 110 13.24 -4.94 -7.32
CA GLY A 110 12.30 -5.71 -8.14
C GLY A 110 10.92 -5.93 -7.51
N GLU A 111 10.58 -5.21 -6.45
CA GLU A 111 9.32 -5.36 -5.75
C GLU A 111 8.18 -4.55 -6.41
N LEU A 112 6.92 -4.94 -6.15
CA LEU A 112 5.75 -4.14 -6.48
C LEU A 112 5.54 -3.06 -5.41
N PHE A 113 5.28 -1.84 -5.86
CA PHE A 113 5.04 -0.71 -4.96
C PHE A 113 3.63 -0.15 -5.17
N GLY A 114 2.79 -0.26 -4.14
CA GLY A 114 1.44 0.28 -4.12
C GLY A 114 1.40 1.71 -3.57
N ILE A 115 0.76 2.60 -4.29
CA ILE A 115 0.60 3.99 -3.88
C ILE A 115 -0.80 4.51 -4.22
N TYR A 116 -1.34 5.32 -3.32
CA TYR A 116 -2.54 6.11 -3.56
C TYR A 116 -2.10 7.56 -3.86
N PRO A 117 -2.08 7.99 -5.13
CA PRO A 117 -1.52 9.29 -5.53
C PRO A 117 -2.19 10.48 -4.83
N GLU A 118 -3.47 10.38 -4.51
CA GLU A 118 -4.23 11.39 -3.78
C GLU A 118 -3.66 11.65 -2.36
N GLY A 119 -2.99 10.67 -1.77
CA GLY A 119 -2.37 10.75 -0.45
C GLY A 119 -3.36 10.71 0.72
N THR A 120 -4.65 10.60 0.42
CA THR A 120 -5.73 10.44 1.41
C THR A 120 -6.89 9.67 0.79
N ARG A 121 -7.83 9.23 1.60
CA ARG A 121 -9.08 8.63 1.11
C ARG A 121 -9.99 9.73 0.58
N SER A 122 -10.72 9.42 -0.50
CA SER A 122 -11.78 10.28 -1.01
C SER A 122 -12.89 10.43 0.05
N PRO A 123 -13.31 11.65 0.39
CA PRO A 123 -14.37 11.88 1.37
C PRO A 123 -15.79 11.64 0.81
N ASP A 124 -15.96 11.72 -0.51
CA ASP A 124 -17.25 11.68 -1.21
C ASP A 124 -17.29 10.68 -2.39
N GLY A 125 -16.29 9.83 -2.51
CA GLY A 125 -16.19 8.82 -3.57
C GLY A 125 -15.66 9.34 -4.91
N ARG A 126 -15.37 10.64 -5.04
CA ARG A 126 -14.84 11.23 -6.27
C ARG A 126 -13.34 11.02 -6.39
N LEU A 127 -12.83 11.04 -7.60
CA LEU A 127 -11.39 11.04 -7.88
C LEU A 127 -10.83 12.44 -7.69
N TYR A 128 -9.80 12.55 -6.86
CA TYR A 128 -9.09 13.81 -6.59
C TYR A 128 -7.73 13.87 -7.28
N ARG A 129 -7.18 15.06 -7.38
CA ARG A 129 -5.88 15.31 -7.98
C ARG A 129 -4.79 14.54 -7.24
N GLY A 130 -4.04 13.70 -7.96
CA GLY A 130 -2.86 13.01 -7.45
C GLY A 130 -1.70 13.97 -7.17
N LYS A 131 -0.93 13.65 -6.12
CA LYS A 131 0.33 14.32 -5.80
C LYS A 131 1.46 13.81 -6.70
N THR A 132 2.49 14.62 -6.89
CA THR A 132 3.63 14.32 -7.78
C THR A 132 4.55 13.20 -7.30
N GLY A 133 4.30 12.62 -6.11
CA GLY A 133 5.13 11.56 -5.55
C GLY A 133 5.24 10.32 -6.44
N VAL A 134 4.14 9.93 -7.08
CA VAL A 134 4.12 8.78 -8.00
C VAL A 134 4.98 9.04 -9.25
N ALA A 135 4.92 10.24 -9.81
CA ALA A 135 5.75 10.61 -10.97
C ALA A 135 7.24 10.59 -10.63
N ARG A 136 7.62 11.04 -9.42
CA ARG A 136 9.01 11.00 -8.95
C ARG A 136 9.55 9.58 -8.71
N LEU A 137 8.67 8.61 -8.50
CA LEU A 137 9.07 7.21 -8.38
C LEU A 137 9.21 6.53 -9.75
N ALA A 138 8.50 7.04 -10.77
CA ALA A 138 8.48 6.48 -12.11
C ALA A 138 9.60 7.02 -13.01
N LEU A 139 10.15 8.20 -12.68
CA LEU A 139 11.25 8.86 -13.41
C LEU A 139 12.61 8.52 -12.81
#